data_53a88471dcc8dcfc09154e20a57cb81c
#
_entry.id   53a88471dcc8dcfc09154e20a57cb81c
#
_cell.length_a   1.000
_cell.length_b   1.000
_cell.length_c   1.000
_cell.angle_alpha   90.00
_cell.angle_beta   90.00
_cell.angle_gamma   90.00
#
_symmetry.space_group_name_H-M   'P 1'
#
loop_
_entity.id
_entity.type
_entity.pdbx_description
1 polymer ?
#
loop_
_entity_poly.entity_id
_entity_poly.type
_entity_poly.pdbx_seq_one_letter_code
_entity_poly.pdbx_strand_id
1 'polypeptide(L)'
;MKHSHALQLQNITVSYARIPALHHISFEVCCGQCVALLGPNGAGKTTLLKTLAGLVERESGTIHFHGREVRGATPDIAYLPQRGQIDWDFPTTVRGLVEMGRYLRLGWWRTYGEKDRLAVDSAIAAMNLESLQERQISALSGGQQQRAFLARALAQEAHVLLLDEPFTGLDKPNQDNLKLTLRQLRGQGKLLIVSHHDLASVHEIFDRVVLLNGELIAAGETAVAFTEENIHRTYETRVFAAVEHGVAI
;
A
#
# COMPACT_ATOMS: atom_id res chain seq x y z
N MET A 1 10.07 -0.75 25.81
CA MET A 1 9.46 -1.86 25.04
C MET A 1 8.56 -1.31 23.94
N LYS A 2 9.11 -0.63 22.91
CA LYS A 2 8.32 0.03 21.82
C LYS A 2 8.42 -0.67 20.45
N HIS A 3 9.04 -1.86 20.36
CA HIS A 3 9.40 -2.46 19.05
C HIS A 3 8.54 -3.66 18.61
N SER A 4 7.46 -4.00 19.32
CA SER A 4 6.68 -5.21 18.99
C SER A 4 5.73 -5.08 17.79
N HIS A 5 5.53 -3.86 17.26
CA HIS A 5 4.57 -3.57 16.19
C HIS A 5 5.20 -2.83 14.99
N ALA A 6 6.47 -3.08 14.73
CA ALA A 6 7.21 -2.47 13.62
C ALA A 6 7.23 -3.36 12.38
N LEU A 7 7.16 -2.72 11.21
CA LEU A 7 7.54 -3.28 9.92
C LEU A 7 8.95 -2.79 9.59
N GLN A 8 9.89 -3.72 9.49
CA GLN A 8 11.31 -3.44 9.24
C GLN A 8 11.73 -4.04 7.92
N LEU A 9 12.40 -3.23 7.10
CA LEU A 9 13.04 -3.65 5.86
C LEU A 9 14.55 -3.51 6.03
N GLN A 10 15.31 -4.52 5.59
CA GLN A 10 16.76 -4.50 5.65
C GLN A 10 17.34 -4.95 4.31
N ASN A 11 18.03 -4.02 3.62
CA ASN A 11 18.75 -4.24 2.36
C ASN A 11 17.92 -4.91 1.25
N ILE A 12 16.66 -4.49 1.09
CA ILE A 12 15.77 -5.04 0.07
C ILE A 12 16.26 -4.63 -1.32
N THR A 13 16.55 -5.64 -2.14
CA THR A 13 16.89 -5.49 -3.57
C THR A 13 15.90 -6.29 -4.41
N VAL A 14 15.39 -5.67 -5.47
CA VAL A 14 14.47 -6.29 -6.43
C VAL A 14 14.86 -5.87 -7.83
N SER A 15 14.97 -6.83 -8.77
CA SER A 15 15.21 -6.56 -10.18
C SER A 15 14.18 -7.27 -11.07
N TYR A 16 13.90 -6.67 -12.23
CA TYR A 16 13.13 -7.29 -13.31
C TYR A 16 14.06 -7.52 -14.49
N ALA A 17 14.21 -8.78 -14.92
CA ALA A 17 15.10 -9.15 -16.04
C ALA A 17 16.52 -8.55 -15.92
N ARG A 18 17.08 -8.55 -14.72
CA ARG A 18 18.39 -7.98 -14.34
C ARG A 18 18.46 -6.45 -14.33
N ILE A 19 17.34 -5.76 -14.49
CA ILE A 19 17.27 -4.30 -14.31
C ILE A 19 16.84 -4.02 -12.89
N PRO A 20 17.66 -3.36 -12.05
CA PRO A 20 17.31 -3.02 -10.69
C PRO A 20 16.11 -2.08 -10.63
N ALA A 21 15.07 -2.47 -9.89
CA ALA A 21 13.93 -1.63 -9.58
C ALA A 21 14.03 -1.03 -8.17
N LEU A 22 14.64 -1.79 -7.25
CA LEU A 22 14.94 -1.36 -5.88
C LEU A 22 16.35 -1.82 -5.51
N HIS A 23 17.13 -0.96 -4.86
CA HIS A 23 18.49 -1.25 -4.48
C HIS A 23 18.76 -0.89 -3.02
N HIS A 24 19.03 -1.90 -2.18
CA HIS A 24 19.38 -1.80 -0.76
C HIS A 24 18.44 -0.94 0.10
N ILE A 25 17.12 -1.09 -0.10
CA ILE A 25 16.12 -0.34 0.66
C ILE A 25 16.07 -0.82 2.11
N SER A 26 16.32 0.09 3.05
CA SER A 26 16.27 -0.19 4.50
C SER A 26 15.57 0.93 5.24
N PHE A 27 14.46 0.63 5.92
CA PHE A 27 13.77 1.56 6.82
C PHE A 27 12.86 0.80 7.80
N GLU A 28 12.36 1.53 8.80
CA GLU A 28 11.44 1.01 9.80
C GLU A 28 10.24 1.95 9.96
N VAL A 29 9.03 1.38 10.07
CA VAL A 29 7.78 2.08 10.33
C VAL A 29 6.92 1.27 11.30
N CYS A 30 6.06 1.93 12.08
CA CYS A 30 5.30 1.30 13.16
C CYS A 30 3.80 1.34 12.91
N CYS A 31 3.07 0.42 13.54
CA CYS A 31 1.62 0.46 13.60
C CYS A 31 1.13 1.79 14.20
N GLY A 32 -0.03 2.27 13.74
CA GLY A 32 -0.57 3.58 14.11
C GLY A 32 0.06 4.75 13.36
N GLN A 33 0.80 4.50 12.28
CA GLN A 33 1.37 5.53 11.40
C GLN A 33 0.73 5.51 10.02
N CYS A 34 0.62 6.69 9.40
CA CYS A 34 0.30 6.87 8.00
C CYS A 34 1.55 7.40 7.28
N VAL A 35 2.09 6.58 6.37
CA VAL A 35 3.38 6.79 5.71
C VAL A 35 3.17 7.11 4.25
N ALA A 36 3.67 8.25 3.77
CA ALA A 36 3.73 8.54 2.34
C ALA A 36 4.93 7.87 1.70
N LEU A 37 4.70 7.10 0.63
CA LEU A 37 5.74 6.60 -0.25
C LEU A 37 5.80 7.51 -1.48
N LEU A 38 6.83 8.35 -1.57
CA LEU A 38 6.99 9.41 -2.55
C LEU A 38 8.16 9.12 -3.50
N GLY A 39 8.05 9.63 -4.71
CA GLY A 39 9.10 9.52 -5.73
C GLY A 39 8.52 9.66 -7.14
N PRO A 40 9.37 9.86 -8.17
CA PRO A 40 8.94 9.96 -9.55
C PRO A 40 8.29 8.67 -10.08
N ASN A 41 7.72 8.74 -11.28
CA ASN A 41 7.27 7.55 -11.99
C ASN A 41 8.49 6.66 -12.29
N GLY A 42 8.34 5.34 -12.08
CA GLY A 42 9.46 4.42 -12.21
C GLY A 42 10.40 4.34 -10.99
N ALA A 43 10.18 5.10 -9.92
CA ALA A 43 10.99 5.09 -8.71
C ALA A 43 10.97 3.76 -7.91
N GLY A 44 10.14 2.80 -8.30
CA GLY A 44 10.01 1.51 -7.59
C GLY A 44 8.92 1.48 -6.52
N LYS A 45 8.06 2.49 -6.39
CA LYS A 45 7.00 2.56 -5.36
C LYS A 45 6.08 1.33 -5.39
N THR A 46 5.47 1.05 -6.55
CA THR A 46 4.60 -0.13 -6.74
C THR A 46 5.36 -1.44 -6.52
N THR A 47 6.62 -1.51 -6.95
CA THR A 47 7.48 -2.67 -6.71
C THR A 47 7.68 -2.90 -5.22
N LEU A 48 7.99 -1.85 -4.45
CA LEU A 48 8.15 -1.94 -3.00
C LEU A 48 6.86 -2.41 -2.32
N LEU A 49 5.71 -1.82 -2.67
CA LEU A 49 4.42 -2.24 -2.12
C LEU A 49 4.11 -3.71 -2.45
N LYS A 50 4.33 -4.13 -3.69
CA LYS A 50 4.13 -5.53 -4.11
C LYS A 50 5.10 -6.50 -3.42
N THR A 51 6.34 -6.09 -3.19
CA THR A 51 7.34 -6.88 -2.44
C THR A 51 6.91 -7.06 -0.98
N LEU A 52 6.44 -5.98 -0.32
CA LEU A 52 5.89 -6.04 1.03
C LEU A 52 4.64 -6.92 1.13
N ALA A 53 3.81 -6.93 0.08
CA ALA A 53 2.63 -7.80 -0.02
C ALA A 53 2.96 -9.27 -0.31
N GLY A 54 4.23 -9.59 -0.61
CA GLY A 54 4.65 -10.92 -1.02
C GLY A 54 4.21 -11.33 -2.43
N LEU A 55 3.93 -10.35 -3.30
CA LEU A 55 3.52 -10.53 -4.71
C LEU A 55 4.70 -10.46 -5.68
N VAL A 56 5.82 -9.92 -5.24
CA VAL A 56 7.08 -9.84 -5.99
C VAL A 56 8.19 -10.37 -5.08
N GLU A 57 8.99 -11.30 -5.58
CA GLU A 57 10.14 -11.84 -4.87
C GLU A 57 11.27 -10.82 -4.82
N ARG A 58 11.95 -10.76 -3.67
CA ARG A 58 13.19 -9.99 -3.49
C ARG A 58 14.40 -10.86 -3.84
N GLU A 59 15.42 -10.27 -4.45
CA GLU A 59 16.71 -10.94 -4.67
C GLU A 59 17.50 -11.07 -3.38
N SER A 60 17.44 -10.05 -2.53
CA SER A 60 18.15 -10.02 -1.25
C SER A 60 17.41 -9.18 -0.20
N GLY A 61 17.89 -9.26 1.03
CA GLY A 61 17.35 -8.53 2.17
C GLY A 61 16.26 -9.27 2.93
N THR A 62 15.81 -8.69 4.02
CA THR A 62 14.78 -9.29 4.89
C THR A 62 13.68 -8.28 5.23
N ILE A 63 12.46 -8.79 5.38
CA ILE A 63 11.29 -8.04 5.84
C ILE A 63 10.84 -8.69 7.14
N HIS A 64 10.71 -7.92 8.21
CA HIS A 64 10.19 -8.41 9.48
C HIS A 64 8.94 -7.62 9.86
N PHE A 65 7.92 -8.33 10.33
CA PHE A 65 6.73 -7.75 10.93
C PHE A 65 6.44 -8.43 12.28
N HIS A 66 6.23 -7.64 13.32
CA HIS A 66 6.09 -8.15 14.71
C HIS A 66 7.25 -9.08 15.11
N GLY A 67 8.47 -8.79 14.66
CA GLY A 67 9.67 -9.60 14.95
C GLY A 67 9.75 -10.93 14.19
N ARG A 68 8.82 -11.21 13.26
CA ARG A 68 8.83 -12.41 12.42
C ARG A 68 9.20 -12.06 11.00
N GLU A 69 10.03 -12.86 10.37
CA GLU A 69 10.34 -12.68 8.95
C GLU A 69 9.12 -12.98 8.07
N VAL A 70 8.84 -12.06 7.15
CA VAL A 70 7.78 -12.19 6.12
C VAL A 70 8.45 -12.60 4.82
N ARG A 71 8.11 -13.80 4.30
CA ARG A 71 8.70 -14.35 3.06
C ARG A 71 7.76 -14.39 1.87
N GLY A 72 6.48 -14.16 2.08
CA GLY A 72 5.44 -14.20 1.05
C GLY A 72 4.17 -13.52 1.53
N ALA A 73 3.06 -13.76 0.83
CA ALA A 73 1.77 -13.21 1.22
C ALA A 73 1.36 -13.67 2.63
N THR A 74 0.90 -12.73 3.45
CA THR A 74 0.47 -12.97 4.82
C THR A 74 -0.87 -12.30 5.09
N PRO A 75 -1.74 -12.88 5.95
CA PRO A 75 -2.99 -12.23 6.34
C PRO A 75 -2.79 -10.86 7.04
N ASP A 76 -1.61 -10.60 7.58
CA ASP A 76 -1.32 -9.37 8.33
C ASP A 76 -1.06 -8.15 7.44
N ILE A 77 -0.82 -8.36 6.13
CA ILE A 77 -0.53 -7.30 5.16
C ILE A 77 -1.56 -7.38 4.02
N ALA A 78 -2.34 -6.33 3.84
CA ALA A 78 -3.28 -6.20 2.72
C ALA A 78 -2.74 -5.20 1.68
N TYR A 79 -2.93 -5.52 0.40
CA TYR A 79 -2.53 -4.67 -0.71
C TYR A 79 -3.75 -4.23 -1.54
N LEU A 80 -3.85 -2.93 -1.73
CA LEU A 80 -4.78 -2.28 -2.64
C LEU A 80 -4.00 -1.81 -3.87
N PRO A 81 -4.17 -2.44 -5.04
CA PRO A 81 -3.50 -2.06 -6.27
C PRO A 81 -4.03 -0.73 -6.81
N GLN A 82 -3.24 -0.10 -7.67
CA GLN A 82 -3.65 1.06 -8.45
C GLN A 82 -4.89 0.73 -9.28
N ARG A 83 -5.82 1.67 -9.38
CA ARG A 83 -7.11 1.49 -10.05
C ARG A 83 -7.00 0.94 -11.47
N GLY A 84 -6.00 1.37 -12.25
CA GLY A 84 -5.77 0.90 -13.61
C GLY A 84 -5.30 -0.56 -13.74
N GLN A 85 -4.94 -1.22 -12.63
CA GLN A 85 -4.54 -2.63 -12.60
C GLN A 85 -5.69 -3.57 -12.21
N ILE A 86 -6.89 -3.03 -11.94
CA ILE A 86 -8.05 -3.78 -11.50
C ILE A 86 -8.95 -4.05 -12.70
N ASP A 87 -9.34 -5.30 -12.88
CA ASP A 87 -10.39 -5.68 -13.83
C ASP A 87 -11.76 -5.35 -13.21
N TRP A 88 -12.33 -4.24 -13.65
CA TRP A 88 -13.63 -3.77 -13.17
C TRP A 88 -14.81 -4.53 -13.78
N ASP A 89 -14.61 -5.25 -14.88
CA ASP A 89 -15.62 -6.06 -15.55
C ASP A 89 -15.71 -7.47 -14.96
N PHE A 90 -14.83 -7.79 -13.98
CA PHE A 90 -14.91 -9.05 -13.26
C PHE A 90 -16.30 -9.24 -12.62
N PRO A 91 -17.01 -10.36 -12.91
CA PRO A 91 -18.42 -10.55 -12.53
C PRO A 91 -18.58 -10.88 -11.05
N THR A 92 -18.37 -9.88 -10.19
CA THR A 92 -18.56 -10.03 -8.74
C THR A 92 -19.35 -8.86 -8.15
N THR A 93 -20.06 -9.13 -7.07
CA THR A 93 -20.73 -8.10 -6.27
C THR A 93 -19.74 -7.45 -5.30
N VAL A 94 -20.15 -6.33 -4.68
CA VAL A 94 -19.40 -5.71 -3.57
C VAL A 94 -19.15 -6.73 -2.45
N ARG A 95 -20.17 -7.49 -2.03
CA ARG A 95 -20.04 -8.54 -1.01
C ARG A 95 -19.03 -9.59 -1.42
N GLY A 96 -19.15 -10.14 -2.63
CA GLY A 96 -18.22 -11.14 -3.17
C GLY A 96 -16.77 -10.64 -3.20
N LEU A 97 -16.55 -9.37 -3.61
CA LEU A 97 -15.23 -8.76 -3.56
C LEU A 97 -14.68 -8.68 -2.13
N VAL A 98 -15.50 -8.27 -1.15
CA VAL A 98 -15.08 -8.14 0.24
C VAL A 98 -14.77 -9.50 0.86
N GLU A 99 -15.56 -10.53 0.53
CA GLU A 99 -15.33 -11.92 0.96
C GLU A 99 -13.97 -12.47 0.48
N MET A 100 -13.49 -12.06 -0.70
CA MET A 100 -12.14 -12.44 -1.17
C MET A 100 -11.04 -11.99 -0.20
N GLY A 101 -11.27 -10.96 0.63
CA GLY A 101 -10.36 -10.55 1.69
C GLY A 101 -10.10 -11.63 2.73
N ARG A 102 -10.99 -12.62 2.87
CA ARG A 102 -10.84 -13.71 3.85
C ARG A 102 -9.95 -14.86 3.36
N TYR A 103 -9.69 -14.98 2.05
CA TYR A 103 -9.03 -16.16 1.48
C TYR A 103 -7.66 -16.48 2.10
N LEU A 104 -6.83 -15.48 2.37
CA LEU A 104 -5.53 -15.69 3.01
C LEU A 104 -5.65 -16.24 4.45
N ARG A 105 -6.73 -15.90 5.17
CA ARG A 105 -6.99 -16.41 6.52
C ARG A 105 -7.62 -17.79 6.53
N LEU A 106 -8.41 -18.11 5.51
CA LEU A 106 -9.06 -19.43 5.37
C LEU A 106 -8.05 -20.49 4.96
N GLY A 107 -7.09 -20.14 4.09
CA GLY A 107 -6.20 -21.12 3.48
C GLY A 107 -7.01 -22.19 2.72
N TRP A 108 -6.41 -23.38 2.52
CA TRP A 108 -7.01 -24.47 1.75
C TRP A 108 -7.99 -25.35 2.55
N TRP A 109 -7.95 -25.30 3.90
CA TRP A 109 -8.61 -26.30 4.75
C TRP A 109 -9.74 -25.75 5.62
N ARG A 110 -9.82 -24.43 5.79
CA ARG A 110 -10.87 -23.82 6.60
C ARG A 110 -12.06 -23.42 5.74
N THR A 111 -13.24 -23.82 6.16
CA THR A 111 -14.50 -23.36 5.57
C THR A 111 -14.83 -21.95 6.04
N TYR A 112 -15.43 -21.17 5.15
CA TYR A 112 -16.00 -19.86 5.47
C TYR A 112 -17.09 -20.00 6.52
N GLY A 113 -16.94 -19.35 7.66
CA GLY A 113 -17.79 -19.48 8.83
C GLY A 113 -18.39 -18.16 9.32
N GLU A 114 -19.05 -18.22 10.47
CA GLU A 114 -19.71 -17.06 11.07
C GLU A 114 -18.73 -15.91 11.36
N LYS A 115 -17.52 -16.20 11.85
CA LYS A 115 -16.48 -15.19 12.10
C LYS A 115 -16.08 -14.44 10.83
N ASP A 116 -16.02 -15.15 9.71
CA ASP A 116 -15.67 -14.57 8.43
C ASP A 116 -16.81 -13.68 7.91
N ARG A 117 -18.06 -14.11 8.08
CA ARG A 117 -19.24 -13.31 7.76
C ARG A 117 -19.28 -12.02 8.56
N LEU A 118 -19.07 -12.09 9.87
CA LEU A 118 -19.02 -10.91 10.74
C LEU A 118 -17.91 -9.93 10.35
N ALA A 119 -16.72 -10.42 9.97
CA ALA A 119 -15.64 -9.58 9.50
C ALA A 119 -15.98 -8.88 8.18
N VAL A 120 -16.65 -9.58 7.25
CA VAL A 120 -17.14 -9.02 5.98
C VAL A 120 -18.22 -7.97 6.23
N ASP A 121 -19.24 -8.29 7.05
CA ASP A 121 -20.32 -7.35 7.36
C ASP A 121 -19.79 -6.09 8.05
N SER A 122 -18.86 -6.24 9.00
CA SER A 122 -18.20 -5.11 9.66
C SER A 122 -17.40 -4.24 8.68
N ALA A 123 -16.71 -4.86 7.72
CA ALA A 123 -15.94 -4.14 6.71
C ALA A 123 -16.84 -3.38 5.72
N ILE A 124 -17.96 -3.98 5.31
CA ILE A 124 -18.98 -3.35 4.46
C ILE A 124 -19.59 -2.15 5.17
N ALA A 125 -19.98 -2.30 6.44
CA ALA A 125 -20.54 -1.23 7.26
C ALA A 125 -19.53 -0.10 7.49
N ALA A 126 -18.27 -0.42 7.81
CA ALA A 126 -17.20 0.57 8.00
C ALA A 126 -16.95 1.45 6.78
N MET A 127 -17.29 0.96 5.58
CA MET A 127 -17.15 1.68 4.31
C MET A 127 -18.48 2.26 3.80
N ASN A 128 -19.58 2.18 4.56
CA ASN A 128 -20.93 2.62 4.19
C ASN A 128 -21.37 2.02 2.83
N LEU A 129 -21.28 0.70 2.70
CA LEU A 129 -21.60 -0.04 1.47
C LEU A 129 -22.78 -1.01 1.62
N GLU A 130 -23.50 -0.98 2.75
CA GLU A 130 -24.58 -1.94 3.05
C GLU A 130 -25.67 -1.94 1.97
N SER A 131 -26.07 -0.75 1.50
CA SER A 131 -27.08 -0.62 0.43
C SER A 131 -26.59 -1.01 -0.96
N LEU A 132 -25.27 -1.21 -1.12
CA LEU A 132 -24.62 -1.53 -2.40
C LEU A 132 -24.05 -2.96 -2.43
N GLN A 133 -24.16 -3.72 -1.35
CA GLN A 133 -23.44 -5.00 -1.19
C GLN A 133 -23.75 -6.03 -2.28
N GLU A 134 -24.98 -6.03 -2.81
CA GLU A 134 -25.41 -6.93 -3.88
C GLU A 134 -25.18 -6.34 -5.30
N ARG A 135 -24.69 -5.10 -5.38
CA ARG A 135 -24.43 -4.45 -6.67
C ARG A 135 -23.12 -4.97 -7.27
N GLN A 136 -23.10 -5.14 -8.59
CA GLN A 136 -21.88 -5.48 -9.34
C GLN A 136 -20.83 -4.36 -9.20
N ILE A 137 -19.54 -4.72 -9.08
CA ILE A 137 -18.45 -3.73 -8.92
C ILE A 137 -18.33 -2.82 -10.16
N SER A 138 -18.65 -3.31 -11.35
CA SER A 138 -18.68 -2.54 -12.59
C SER A 138 -19.72 -1.40 -12.58
N ALA A 139 -20.80 -1.55 -11.83
CA ALA A 139 -21.88 -0.56 -11.73
C ALA A 139 -21.66 0.50 -10.65
N LEU A 140 -20.50 0.51 -9.99
CA LEU A 140 -20.15 1.45 -8.92
C LEU A 140 -19.49 2.70 -9.50
N SER A 141 -19.71 3.86 -8.82
CA SER A 141 -18.89 5.05 -9.06
C SER A 141 -17.43 4.83 -8.58
N GLY A 142 -16.48 5.65 -9.06
CA GLY A 142 -15.08 5.53 -8.70
C GLY A 142 -14.83 5.56 -7.18
N GLY A 143 -15.50 6.45 -6.46
CA GLY A 143 -15.39 6.50 -4.99
C GLY A 143 -16.03 5.28 -4.30
N GLN A 144 -17.12 4.73 -4.85
CA GLN A 144 -17.72 3.49 -4.33
C GLN A 144 -16.80 2.28 -4.59
N GLN A 145 -16.19 2.20 -5.77
CA GLN A 145 -15.18 1.19 -6.10
C GLN A 145 -14.01 1.22 -5.12
N GLN A 146 -13.46 2.41 -4.86
CA GLN A 146 -12.36 2.60 -3.91
C GLN A 146 -12.75 2.10 -2.51
N ARG A 147 -13.95 2.45 -2.03
CA ARG A 147 -14.45 1.98 -0.73
C ARG A 147 -14.64 0.47 -0.69
N ALA A 148 -15.10 -0.15 -1.78
CA ALA A 148 -15.27 -1.61 -1.86
C ALA A 148 -13.92 -2.36 -1.74
N PHE A 149 -12.87 -1.84 -2.38
CA PHE A 149 -11.53 -2.41 -2.23
C PHE A 149 -10.92 -2.18 -0.84
N LEU A 150 -11.19 -1.02 -0.22
CA LEU A 150 -10.81 -0.79 1.18
C LEU A 150 -11.56 -1.75 2.12
N ALA A 151 -12.87 -1.97 1.89
CA ALA A 151 -13.64 -2.95 2.65
C ALA A 151 -13.05 -4.36 2.52
N ARG A 152 -12.62 -4.78 1.32
CA ARG A 152 -11.90 -6.04 1.12
C ARG A 152 -10.63 -6.13 1.97
N ALA A 153 -9.83 -5.06 1.99
CA ALA A 153 -8.61 -5.01 2.80
C ALA A 153 -8.92 -5.04 4.31
N LEU A 154 -10.02 -4.41 4.75
CA LEU A 154 -10.47 -4.45 6.14
C LEU A 154 -11.00 -5.83 6.53
N ALA A 155 -11.75 -6.50 5.65
CA ALA A 155 -12.25 -7.86 5.88
C ALA A 155 -11.10 -8.87 6.06
N GLN A 156 -9.93 -8.61 5.49
CA GLN A 156 -8.72 -9.39 5.76
C GLN A 156 -8.24 -9.24 7.22
N GLU A 157 -8.71 -8.23 7.97
CA GLU A 157 -8.25 -7.87 9.33
C GLU A 157 -6.73 -7.62 9.39
N ALA A 158 -6.15 -7.15 8.30
CA ALA A 158 -4.72 -6.86 8.21
C ALA A 158 -4.31 -5.75 9.18
N HIS A 159 -3.09 -5.82 9.68
CA HIS A 159 -2.46 -4.77 10.50
C HIS A 159 -1.79 -3.71 9.63
N VAL A 160 -1.31 -4.10 8.45
CA VAL A 160 -0.64 -3.22 7.47
C VAL A 160 -1.50 -3.12 6.21
N LEU A 161 -1.81 -1.90 5.80
CA LEU A 161 -2.51 -1.60 4.56
C LEU A 161 -1.56 -0.89 3.59
N LEU A 162 -1.28 -1.52 2.47
CA LEU A 162 -0.45 -1.00 1.39
C LEU A 162 -1.37 -0.47 0.30
N LEU A 163 -1.37 0.84 0.06
CA LEU A 163 -2.29 1.51 -0.85
C LEU A 163 -1.51 2.15 -2.00
N ASP A 164 -1.73 1.65 -3.22
CA ASP A 164 -1.03 2.13 -4.39
C ASP A 164 -1.86 3.19 -5.12
N GLU A 165 -1.44 4.46 -5.03
CA GLU A 165 -2.09 5.65 -5.58
C GLU A 165 -3.61 5.73 -5.31
N PRO A 166 -4.08 5.61 -4.07
CA PRO A 166 -5.50 5.50 -3.76
C PRO A 166 -6.29 6.80 -4.01
N PHE A 167 -5.63 7.93 -4.20
CA PHE A 167 -6.27 9.23 -4.49
C PHE A 167 -6.48 9.48 -5.98
N THR A 168 -5.82 8.71 -6.85
CA THR A 168 -5.84 8.94 -8.31
C THR A 168 -7.24 8.70 -8.89
N GLY A 169 -7.72 9.68 -9.66
CA GLY A 169 -9.03 9.62 -10.32
C GLY A 169 -10.23 9.87 -9.38
N LEU A 170 -10.01 10.30 -8.15
CA LEU A 170 -11.06 10.73 -7.24
C LEU A 170 -11.30 12.24 -7.34
N ASP A 171 -12.57 12.65 -7.33
CA ASP A 171 -12.96 14.04 -7.13
C ASP A 171 -12.70 14.51 -5.69
N LYS A 172 -12.73 15.81 -5.45
CA LYS A 172 -12.42 16.42 -4.16
C LYS A 172 -13.22 15.83 -2.99
N PRO A 173 -14.57 15.65 -3.06
CA PRO A 173 -15.34 15.05 -1.98
C PRO A 173 -14.89 13.63 -1.65
N ASN A 174 -14.61 12.79 -2.66
CA ASN A 174 -14.13 11.42 -2.44
C ASN A 174 -12.69 11.39 -1.88
N GLN A 175 -11.82 12.33 -2.29
CA GLN A 175 -10.50 12.48 -1.68
C GLN A 175 -10.60 12.83 -0.19
N ASP A 176 -11.46 13.77 0.19
CA ASP A 176 -11.64 14.19 1.57
C ASP A 176 -12.23 13.05 2.42
N ASN A 177 -13.17 12.27 1.88
CA ASN A 177 -13.67 11.07 2.54
C ASN A 177 -12.57 10.00 2.73
N LEU A 178 -11.70 9.81 1.74
CA LEU A 178 -10.56 8.90 1.86
C LEU A 178 -9.58 9.35 2.94
N LYS A 179 -9.26 10.64 3.02
CA LYS A 179 -8.42 11.21 4.09
C LYS A 179 -8.99 10.89 5.48
N LEU A 180 -10.31 11.09 5.66
CA LEU A 180 -10.98 10.76 6.93
C LEU A 180 -10.88 9.27 7.24
N THR A 181 -11.09 8.40 6.25
CA THR A 181 -10.94 6.94 6.38
C THR A 181 -9.53 6.56 6.80
N LEU A 182 -8.49 7.12 6.16
CA LEU A 182 -7.09 6.84 6.53
C LEU A 182 -6.80 7.30 7.97
N ARG A 183 -7.29 8.47 8.40
CA ARG A 183 -7.15 8.94 9.78
C ARG A 183 -7.82 8.00 10.79
N GLN A 184 -9.01 7.49 10.48
CA GLN A 184 -9.72 6.52 11.32
C GLN A 184 -8.95 5.21 11.45
N LEU A 185 -8.48 4.64 10.33
CA LEU A 185 -7.72 3.39 10.30
C LEU A 185 -6.40 3.53 11.08
N ARG A 186 -5.69 4.65 10.91
CA ARG A 186 -4.52 4.99 11.72
C ARG A 186 -4.86 5.03 13.22
N GLY A 187 -5.96 5.70 13.59
CA GLY A 187 -6.44 5.77 14.98
C GLY A 187 -6.79 4.41 15.57
N GLN A 188 -7.16 3.43 14.75
CA GLN A 188 -7.36 2.03 15.13
C GLN A 188 -6.03 1.23 15.26
N GLY A 189 -4.89 1.89 15.13
CA GLY A 189 -3.58 1.27 15.23
C GLY A 189 -3.10 0.57 13.95
N LYS A 190 -3.75 0.76 12.79
CA LYS A 190 -3.26 0.23 11.53
C LYS A 190 -2.01 0.99 11.05
N LEU A 191 -1.07 0.29 10.42
CA LEU A 191 0.00 0.90 9.63
C LEU A 191 -0.51 1.09 8.20
N LEU A 192 -0.43 2.30 7.69
CA LEU A 192 -0.81 2.64 6.34
C LEU A 192 0.44 3.08 5.57
N ILE A 193 0.75 2.42 4.45
CA ILE A 193 1.82 2.84 3.52
C ILE A 193 1.14 3.17 2.20
N VAL A 194 1.18 4.42 1.81
CA VAL A 194 0.40 4.99 0.71
C VAL A 194 1.34 5.57 -0.33
N SER A 195 1.37 5.04 -1.55
CA SER A 195 2.05 5.73 -2.62
C SER A 195 1.26 7.00 -3.01
N HIS A 196 1.98 8.10 -3.16
CA HIS A 196 1.37 9.41 -3.33
C HIS A 196 2.21 10.28 -4.27
N HIS A 197 1.59 11.19 -5.01
CA HIS A 197 2.27 12.06 -5.96
C HIS A 197 2.01 13.56 -5.75
N ASP A 198 0.98 13.91 -4.97
CA ASP A 198 0.68 15.31 -4.65
C ASP A 198 1.47 15.76 -3.41
N LEU A 199 2.59 16.45 -3.65
CA LEU A 199 3.47 16.93 -2.59
C LEU A 199 2.81 17.97 -1.68
N ALA A 200 1.82 18.73 -2.19
CA ALA A 200 1.18 19.79 -1.42
C ALA A 200 0.32 19.25 -0.24
N SER A 201 -0.22 18.06 -0.39
CA SER A 201 -1.08 17.43 0.63
C SER A 201 -0.32 16.56 1.65
N VAL A 202 1.00 16.38 1.50
CA VAL A 202 1.79 15.45 2.33
C VAL A 202 1.69 15.78 3.81
N HIS A 203 1.91 17.04 4.20
CA HIS A 203 1.86 17.46 5.60
C HIS A 203 0.48 17.32 6.25
N GLU A 204 -0.59 17.36 5.44
CA GLU A 204 -1.95 17.23 5.94
C GLU A 204 -2.31 15.77 6.29
N ILE A 205 -1.78 14.82 5.53
CA ILE A 205 -2.26 13.43 5.52
C ILE A 205 -1.31 12.49 6.28
N PHE A 206 0.01 12.71 6.16
CA PHE A 206 1.00 11.72 6.52
C PHE A 206 1.88 12.13 7.71
N ASP A 207 2.09 11.19 8.63
CA ASP A 207 2.98 11.37 9.78
C ASP A 207 4.45 11.19 9.41
N ARG A 208 4.70 10.33 8.43
CA ARG A 208 6.04 9.95 7.96
C ARG A 208 6.09 9.93 6.45
N VAL A 209 7.30 10.06 5.94
CA VAL A 209 7.59 9.93 4.50
C VAL A 209 8.71 8.91 4.27
N VAL A 210 8.64 8.25 3.14
CA VAL A 210 9.69 7.44 2.53
C VAL A 210 9.89 7.98 1.12
N LEU A 211 11.04 8.60 0.87
CA LEU A 211 11.43 9.18 -0.40
C LEU A 211 12.26 8.17 -1.18
N LEU A 212 11.79 7.77 -2.35
CA LEU A 212 12.32 6.67 -3.14
C LEU A 212 12.63 7.09 -4.57
N ASN A 213 13.79 6.69 -5.09
CA ASN A 213 14.14 6.78 -6.51
C ASN A 213 15.08 5.62 -6.90
N GLY A 214 14.53 4.36 -6.90
CA GLY A 214 15.31 3.14 -7.03
C GLY A 214 16.11 2.80 -5.77
N GLU A 215 16.52 3.81 -5.04
CA GLU A 215 17.19 3.78 -3.74
C GLU A 215 16.41 4.59 -2.72
N LEU A 216 16.66 4.34 -1.43
CA LEU A 216 16.11 5.16 -0.35
C LEU A 216 16.88 6.49 -0.29
N ILE A 217 16.17 7.59 -0.54
CA ILE A 217 16.75 8.94 -0.41
C ILE A 217 16.65 9.44 1.03
N ALA A 218 15.46 9.32 1.63
CA ALA A 218 15.22 9.64 3.03
C ALA A 218 14.00 8.87 3.56
N ALA A 219 13.98 8.60 4.86
CA ALA A 219 12.81 8.09 5.57
C ALA A 219 12.76 8.68 6.98
N GLY A 220 11.59 9.14 7.42
CA GLY A 220 11.46 9.74 8.74
C GLY A 220 10.11 10.39 8.98
N GLU A 221 10.00 11.11 10.09
CA GLU A 221 8.84 11.97 10.36
C GLU A 221 8.72 13.03 9.27
N THR A 222 7.49 13.32 8.84
CA THR A 222 7.24 14.26 7.73
C THR A 222 7.91 15.61 7.99
N ALA A 223 7.82 16.13 9.21
CA ALA A 223 8.42 17.42 9.57
C ALA A 223 9.96 17.46 9.45
N VAL A 224 10.63 16.29 9.46
CA VAL A 224 12.10 16.19 9.45
C VAL A 224 12.62 15.73 8.10
N ALA A 225 11.98 14.73 7.48
CA ALA A 225 12.49 14.08 6.28
C ALA A 225 11.94 14.71 4.97
N PHE A 226 10.80 15.40 5.02
CA PHE A 226 10.17 16.04 3.85
C PHE A 226 10.71 17.48 3.66
N THR A 227 11.99 17.60 3.30
CA THR A 227 12.68 18.87 3.05
C THR A 227 12.80 19.15 1.56
N GLU A 228 12.98 20.41 1.17
CA GLU A 228 13.23 20.79 -0.22
C GLU A 228 14.44 20.06 -0.80
N GLU A 229 15.53 19.93 -0.04
CA GLU A 229 16.73 19.20 -0.45
C GLU A 229 16.42 17.73 -0.77
N ASN A 230 15.73 17.02 0.12
CA ASN A 230 15.38 15.62 -0.08
C ASN A 230 14.38 15.43 -1.22
N ILE A 231 13.42 16.35 -1.39
CA ILE A 231 12.51 16.38 -2.53
C ILE A 231 13.29 16.56 -3.82
N HIS A 232 14.18 17.56 -3.90
CA HIS A 232 15.00 17.81 -5.07
C HIS A 232 15.81 16.57 -5.45
N ARG A 233 16.56 15.97 -4.52
CA ARG A 233 17.31 14.72 -4.72
C ARG A 233 16.42 13.55 -5.19
N THR A 234 15.19 13.47 -4.71
CA THR A 234 14.26 12.39 -5.07
C THR A 234 13.76 12.53 -6.50
N TYR A 235 13.51 13.76 -6.96
CA TYR A 235 12.92 14.03 -8.28
C TYR A 235 13.94 14.46 -9.34
N GLU A 236 15.23 14.59 -8.97
CA GLU A 236 16.29 14.76 -9.95
C GLU A 236 16.34 13.56 -10.90
N THR A 237 16.23 13.83 -12.19
CA THR A 237 16.34 12.79 -13.20
C THR A 237 17.76 12.24 -13.17
N ARG A 238 17.94 10.92 -13.02
CA ARG A 238 19.22 10.22 -13.18
C ARG A 238 19.65 10.29 -14.66
N VAL A 239 20.13 11.43 -15.13
CA VAL A 239 20.68 11.59 -16.49
C VAL A 239 22.03 10.85 -16.63
N PHE A 240 22.66 10.44 -15.52
CA PHE A 240 24.03 9.93 -15.52
C PHE A 240 24.18 8.40 -15.58
N ALA A 241 23.14 7.60 -15.34
CA ALA A 241 23.29 6.13 -15.34
C ALA A 241 23.44 5.52 -16.75
N ALA A 242 23.11 6.23 -17.80
CA ALA A 242 23.23 5.76 -19.20
C ALA A 242 24.64 5.99 -19.81
N VAL A 243 25.44 6.86 -19.21
CA VAL A 243 26.76 7.23 -19.77
C VAL A 243 27.88 6.30 -19.30
N GLU A 244 27.74 5.65 -18.13
CA GLU A 244 28.79 4.75 -17.63
C GLU A 244 28.73 3.31 -18.16
N HIS A 245 27.65 2.91 -18.85
CA HIS A 245 27.51 1.54 -19.39
C HIS A 245 27.55 1.46 -20.92
N GLY A 246 28.16 2.45 -21.62
CA GLY A 246 28.66 2.28 -22.97
C GLY A 246 27.70 1.64 -23.98
N VAL A 247 26.42 1.94 -23.98
CA VAL A 247 25.52 1.57 -25.08
C VAL A 247 25.35 2.80 -25.96
N ALA A 248 26.19 2.88 -27.00
CA ALA A 248 25.93 3.76 -28.13
C ALA A 248 24.61 3.35 -28.80
N ILE A 249 23.79 4.33 -29.10
CA ILE A 249 22.55 4.24 -29.89
C ILE A 249 22.89 3.84 -31.31
#